data_4e4e2f026dfcaebd11660f19dc14d162
#
_entry.id   4e4e2f026dfcaebd11660f19dc14d162
#
_cell.length_a   1.000
_cell.length_b   1.000
_cell.length_c   1.000
_cell.angle_alpha   90.00
_cell.angle_beta   90.00
_cell.angle_gamma   90.00
#
_symmetry.space_group_name_H-M   'P 1'
#
loop_
_entity.id
_entity.type
_entity.pdbx_description
1 polymer ?
#
loop_
_entity_poly.entity_id
_entity_poly.type
_entity_poly.pdbx_seq_one_letter_code
_entity_poly.pdbx_strand_id
1 'polypeptide(L)'
;MLKYKKILLEVTTIMDLNLKPEGTYAFDAVSLGEVMLRLDPGEGRIRTARNFRAWEGGGEYNVVRGLRRCFGLKTAVLTAFADNEVGKLMEDFILQGGVDTSLICWKKTDGIGRLCRNGLNFTERGFGIRGAKGCSDRANT
;
A
#
# COMPACT_ATOMS: atom_id res chain seq x y z
N MET A 1 25.89 0.28 4.72
CA MET A 1 25.24 -0.58 5.72
C MET A 1 25.60 -0.26 7.18
N LEU A 2 26.89 -0.09 7.55
CA LEU A 2 27.28 0.26 8.94
C LEU A 2 26.73 1.61 9.46
N LYS A 3 26.64 2.64 8.62
CA LYS A 3 26.25 4.00 9.04
C LYS A 3 24.77 4.09 9.47
N TYR A 4 23.91 3.29 8.84
CA TYR A 4 22.48 3.23 9.20
C TYR A 4 22.22 2.41 10.46
N LYS A 5 22.98 1.35 10.72
CA LYS A 5 22.93 0.63 11.99
C LYS A 5 23.28 1.52 13.20
N LYS A 6 24.23 2.45 13.02
CA LYS A 6 24.62 3.37 14.08
C LYS A 6 23.51 4.40 14.38
N ILE A 7 22.87 4.94 13.34
CA ILE A 7 21.74 5.88 13.50
C ILE A 7 20.54 5.18 14.16
N LEU A 8 20.23 3.94 13.78
CA LEU A 8 19.14 3.18 14.43
C LEU A 8 19.44 2.90 15.91
N LEU A 9 20.68 2.57 16.25
CA LEU A 9 21.09 2.38 17.65
C LEU A 9 20.97 3.68 18.48
N GLU A 10 21.37 4.82 17.91
CA GLU A 10 21.27 6.11 18.57
C GLU A 10 19.80 6.53 18.79
N VAL A 11 18.93 6.31 17.79
CA VAL A 11 17.48 6.57 17.90
C VAL A 11 16.84 5.64 18.94
N THR A 12 17.23 4.37 19.00
CA THR A 12 16.72 3.41 19.96
C THR A 12 17.08 3.83 21.40
N THR A 13 18.28 4.39 21.60
CA THR A 13 18.74 4.87 22.92
C THR A 13 17.97 6.13 23.36
N ILE A 14 17.61 7.01 22.41
CA ILE A 14 16.90 8.27 22.71
C ILE A 14 15.40 8.03 22.96
N MET A 15 14.79 7.04 22.30
CA MET A 15 13.34 6.79 22.36
C MET A 15 12.93 5.62 23.24
N ASP A 16 13.89 4.93 23.90
CA ASP A 16 13.66 3.72 24.70
C ASP A 16 12.79 2.67 23.96
N LEU A 17 13.06 2.51 22.65
CA LEU A 17 12.34 1.56 21.81
C LEU A 17 12.78 0.14 22.15
N ASN A 18 11.90 -0.63 22.77
CA ASN A 18 12.12 -2.05 23.05
C ASN A 18 11.96 -2.88 21.76
N LEU A 19 12.98 -2.84 20.91
CA LEU A 19 13.03 -3.62 19.68
C LEU A 19 13.43 -5.07 19.96
N LYS A 20 12.75 -6.00 19.32
CA LYS A 20 13.14 -7.41 19.40
C LYS A 20 14.51 -7.63 18.76
N PRO A 21 15.35 -8.56 19.28
CA PRO A 21 16.61 -8.90 18.67
C PRO A 21 16.44 -9.35 17.21
N GLU A 22 17.41 -9.03 16.36
CA GLU A 22 17.43 -9.43 14.95
C GLU A 22 17.31 -10.95 14.84
N GLY A 23 16.46 -11.44 13.93
CA GLY A 23 16.21 -12.86 13.69
C GLY A 23 15.16 -13.50 14.61
N THR A 24 14.59 -12.77 15.58
CA THR A 24 13.54 -13.28 16.47
C THR A 24 12.13 -12.92 16.00
N TYR A 25 11.99 -12.30 14.81
CA TYR A 25 10.74 -11.86 14.22
C TYR A 25 10.64 -12.25 12.74
N ALA A 26 9.43 -12.44 12.25
CA ALA A 26 9.16 -12.81 10.86
C ALA A 26 9.36 -11.61 9.91
N PHE A 27 8.99 -10.41 10.36
CA PHE A 27 9.05 -9.17 9.58
C PHE A 27 9.74 -8.06 10.35
N ASP A 28 10.54 -7.25 9.65
CA ASP A 28 11.16 -6.04 10.20
C ASP A 28 10.13 -4.92 10.39
N ALA A 29 9.10 -4.89 9.53
CA ALA A 29 7.98 -3.96 9.65
C ALA A 29 6.70 -4.56 9.06
N VAL A 30 5.58 -4.29 9.73
CA VAL A 30 4.24 -4.60 9.24
C VAL A 30 3.42 -3.32 9.25
N SER A 31 2.79 -2.99 8.13
CA SER A 31 1.81 -1.90 8.10
C SER A 31 0.38 -2.43 8.26
N LEU A 32 -0.43 -1.70 9.02
CA LEU A 32 -1.87 -1.92 9.12
C LEU A 32 -2.58 -0.75 8.43
N GLY A 33 -3.30 -1.03 7.35
CA GLY A 33 -4.02 0.02 6.65
C GLY A 33 -4.70 -0.49 5.38
N GLU A 34 -5.47 0.39 4.76
CA GLU A 34 -6.14 0.09 3.50
C GLU A 34 -5.19 0.25 2.31
N VAL A 35 -5.20 -0.73 1.43
CA VAL A 35 -4.58 -0.63 0.10
C VAL A 35 -5.69 -0.51 -0.92
N MET A 36 -5.63 0.52 -1.76
CA MET A 36 -6.63 0.81 -2.79
C MET A 36 -6.08 0.58 -4.18
N LEU A 37 -6.95 0.24 -5.11
CA LEU A 37 -6.63 0.32 -6.52
C LEU A 37 -6.66 1.78 -6.96
N ARG A 38 -5.50 2.33 -7.29
CA ARG A 38 -5.35 3.69 -7.80
C ARG A 38 -5.45 3.70 -9.32
N LEU A 39 -6.31 4.55 -9.84
CA LEU A 39 -6.55 4.73 -11.26
C LEU A 39 -6.09 6.12 -11.70
N ASP A 40 -5.08 6.16 -12.56
CA ASP A 40 -4.40 7.36 -13.06
C ASP A 40 -4.74 7.58 -14.54
N PRO A 41 -5.43 8.67 -14.92
CA PRO A 41 -5.76 8.98 -16.31
C PRO A 41 -4.58 9.53 -17.13
N GLY A 42 -3.36 9.52 -16.55
CA GLY A 42 -2.18 10.13 -17.17
C GLY A 42 -2.27 11.66 -17.16
N GLU A 43 -2.07 12.28 -18.31
CA GLU A 43 -2.15 13.75 -18.45
C GLU A 43 -3.60 14.27 -18.59
N GLY A 44 -4.55 13.35 -18.81
CA GLY A 44 -5.95 13.67 -18.98
C GLY A 44 -6.69 14.01 -17.68
N ARG A 45 -8.00 14.17 -17.80
CA ARG A 45 -8.93 14.34 -16.67
C ARG A 45 -9.70 13.06 -16.43
N ILE A 46 -10.04 12.75 -15.18
CA ILE A 46 -10.86 11.58 -14.82
C ILE A 46 -12.13 11.53 -15.67
N ARG A 47 -12.89 12.64 -15.73
CA ARG A 47 -14.19 12.72 -16.41
C ARG A 47 -14.13 12.51 -17.94
N THR A 48 -12.97 12.67 -18.56
CA THR A 48 -12.80 12.53 -20.01
C THR A 48 -11.92 11.34 -20.40
N ALA A 49 -11.33 10.66 -19.41
CA ALA A 49 -10.45 9.51 -19.65
C ALA A 49 -11.26 8.32 -20.23
N ARG A 50 -10.62 7.58 -21.10
CA ARG A 50 -11.11 6.29 -21.61
C ARG A 50 -10.17 5.14 -21.22
N ASN A 51 -8.97 5.50 -20.74
CA ASN A 51 -7.96 4.57 -20.25
C ASN A 51 -7.41 5.08 -18.94
N PHE A 52 -7.07 4.16 -18.04
CA PHE A 52 -6.40 4.44 -16.78
C PHE A 52 -5.23 3.50 -16.60
N ARG A 53 -4.14 3.99 -16.04
CA ARG A 53 -3.09 3.15 -15.49
C ARG A 53 -3.50 2.77 -14.09
N ALA A 54 -3.43 1.47 -13.80
CA ALA A 54 -3.73 0.93 -12.48
C ALA A 54 -2.45 0.79 -11.65
N TRP A 55 -2.53 1.16 -10.38
CA TRP A 55 -1.48 1.04 -9.38
C TRP A 55 -2.10 0.66 -8.05
N GLU A 56 -1.34 0.01 -7.20
CA GLU A 56 -1.67 -0.13 -5.80
C GLU A 56 -1.27 1.15 -5.03
N GLY A 57 -1.97 1.45 -3.93
CA GLY A 57 -1.62 2.60 -3.09
C GLY A 57 -2.37 2.63 -1.78
N GLY A 58 -1.66 3.09 -0.77
CA GLY A 58 -2.14 3.31 0.60
C GLY A 58 -1.02 3.96 1.37
N GLY A 59 -1.31 4.89 2.28
CA GLY A 59 -0.28 5.62 3.02
C GLY A 59 0.68 4.68 3.73
N GLU A 60 0.13 3.78 4.52
CA GLU A 60 0.85 2.81 5.33
C GLU A 60 1.58 1.78 4.46
N TYR A 61 0.93 1.29 3.42
CA TYR A 61 1.53 0.38 2.45
C TYR A 61 2.73 1.01 1.74
N ASN A 62 2.63 2.28 1.32
CA ASN A 62 3.73 2.97 0.66
C ASN A 62 5.00 3.01 1.53
N VAL A 63 4.85 3.12 2.86
CA VAL A 63 5.98 3.08 3.80
C VAL A 63 6.66 1.70 3.77
N VAL A 64 5.92 0.61 3.95
CA VAL A 64 6.51 -0.74 3.98
C VAL A 64 7.07 -1.15 2.62
N ARG A 65 6.43 -0.72 1.52
CA ARG A 65 6.99 -0.88 0.18
C ARG A 65 8.31 -0.12 0.01
N GLY A 66 8.38 1.12 0.50
CA GLY A 66 9.61 1.91 0.52
C GLY A 66 10.72 1.25 1.35
N LEU A 67 10.40 0.78 2.55
CA LEU A 67 11.33 0.04 3.42
C LEU A 67 11.87 -1.21 2.72
N ARG A 68 11.00 -1.96 2.05
CA ARG A 68 11.41 -3.13 1.26
C ARG A 68 12.31 -2.76 0.11
N ARG A 69 11.91 -1.79 -0.73
CA ARG A 69 12.60 -1.45 -1.98
C ARG A 69 13.91 -0.70 -1.78
N CYS A 70 13.97 0.19 -0.79
CA CYS A 70 15.12 1.05 -0.57
C CYS A 70 16.13 0.47 0.44
N PHE A 71 15.67 -0.33 1.39
CA PHE A 71 16.50 -0.83 2.49
C PHE A 71 16.60 -2.36 2.56
N GLY A 72 15.86 -3.08 1.73
CA GLY A 72 15.89 -4.55 1.69
C GLY A 72 15.23 -5.23 2.89
N LEU A 73 14.46 -4.50 3.70
CA LEU A 73 13.82 -5.04 4.90
C LEU A 73 12.73 -6.08 4.52
N LYS A 74 12.50 -7.04 5.41
CA LYS A 74 11.38 -7.98 5.31
C LYS A 74 10.12 -7.28 5.78
N THR A 75 9.22 -6.98 4.86
CA THR A 75 8.01 -6.21 5.18
C THR A 75 6.75 -6.94 4.79
N ALA A 76 5.67 -6.72 5.53
CA ALA A 76 4.34 -7.24 5.23
C ALA A 76 3.27 -6.14 5.35
N VAL A 77 2.13 -6.37 4.72
CA VAL A 77 0.93 -5.53 4.87
C VAL A 77 -0.20 -6.34 5.49
N LEU A 78 -0.79 -5.81 6.56
CA LEU A 78 -2.02 -6.30 7.17
C LEU A 78 -3.17 -5.43 6.65
N THR A 79 -3.98 -5.99 5.77
CA THR A 79 -5.12 -5.33 5.11
C THR A 79 -6.24 -6.32 4.84
N ALA A 80 -7.38 -5.86 4.38
CA ALA A 80 -8.47 -6.72 3.94
C ALA A 80 -8.82 -6.45 2.48
N PHE A 81 -9.06 -7.51 1.72
CA PHE A 81 -9.51 -7.44 0.34
C PHE A 81 -10.78 -8.24 0.12
N ALA A 82 -11.67 -7.75 -0.73
CA ALA A 82 -12.72 -8.55 -1.31
C ALA A 82 -12.11 -9.62 -2.23
N ASP A 83 -12.50 -10.88 -2.04
CA ASP A 83 -11.98 -12.02 -2.82
C ASP A 83 -12.59 -12.02 -4.22
N ASN A 84 -12.02 -11.21 -5.10
CA ASN A 84 -12.38 -11.06 -6.49
C ASN A 84 -11.15 -10.67 -7.32
N GLU A 85 -11.32 -10.55 -8.65
CA GLU A 85 -10.23 -10.23 -9.58
C GLU A 85 -9.54 -8.90 -9.29
N VAL A 86 -10.25 -7.90 -8.76
CA VAL A 86 -9.64 -6.61 -8.37
C VAL A 86 -8.74 -6.78 -7.15
N GLY A 87 -9.17 -7.56 -6.15
CA GLY A 87 -8.34 -7.90 -4.99
C GLY A 87 -7.08 -8.66 -5.41
N LYS A 88 -7.21 -9.62 -6.32
CA LYS A 88 -6.07 -10.40 -6.85
C LYS A 88 -5.11 -9.52 -7.65
N LEU A 89 -5.61 -8.58 -8.43
CA LEU A 89 -4.78 -7.60 -9.13
C LEU A 89 -3.96 -6.73 -8.14
N MET A 90 -4.58 -6.28 -7.05
CA MET A 90 -3.87 -5.51 -6.03
C MET A 90 -2.82 -6.34 -5.31
N GLU A 91 -3.12 -7.60 -4.99
CA GLU A 91 -2.14 -8.54 -4.41
C GLU A 91 -0.93 -8.71 -5.32
N ASP A 92 -1.14 -8.90 -6.64
CA ASP A 92 -0.06 -9.03 -7.61
C ASP A 92 0.85 -7.79 -7.62
N PHE A 93 0.28 -6.57 -7.60
CA PHE A 93 1.07 -5.35 -7.49
C PHE A 93 1.87 -5.28 -6.19
N ILE A 94 1.29 -5.70 -5.05
CA ILE A 94 1.98 -5.74 -3.76
C ILE A 94 3.17 -6.71 -3.84
N LEU A 95 2.97 -7.90 -4.41
CA LEU A 95 4.03 -8.89 -4.62
C LEU A 95 5.15 -8.37 -5.53
N GLN A 96 4.81 -7.64 -6.62
CA GLN A 96 5.79 -6.96 -7.46
C GLN A 96 6.60 -5.91 -6.67
N GLY A 97 6.01 -5.29 -5.66
CA GLY A 97 6.67 -4.41 -4.70
C GLY A 97 7.61 -5.14 -3.73
N GLY A 98 7.49 -6.48 -3.64
CA GLY A 98 8.28 -7.34 -2.75
C GLY A 98 7.81 -7.32 -1.30
N VAL A 99 6.61 -6.81 -1.03
CA VAL A 99 5.96 -6.83 0.29
C VAL A 99 5.20 -8.14 0.45
N ASP A 100 5.31 -8.75 1.63
CA ASP A 100 4.63 -10.02 1.94
C ASP A 100 3.12 -9.82 2.07
N THR A 101 2.34 -10.72 1.48
CA THR A 101 0.87 -10.68 1.41
C THR A 101 0.18 -11.71 2.31
N SER A 102 0.95 -12.49 3.07
CA SER A 102 0.41 -13.57 3.92
C SER A 102 -0.56 -13.10 5.00
N LEU A 103 -0.54 -11.81 5.34
CA LEU A 103 -1.41 -11.19 6.33
C LEU A 103 -2.65 -10.53 5.72
N ILE A 104 -2.93 -10.73 4.42
CA ILE A 104 -4.14 -10.22 3.79
C ILE A 104 -5.35 -11.01 4.27
N CYS A 105 -6.36 -10.30 4.79
CA CYS A 105 -7.63 -10.87 5.21
C CYS A 105 -8.62 -10.87 4.03
N TRP A 106 -8.77 -12.02 3.37
CA TRP A 106 -9.68 -12.16 2.25
C TRP A 106 -11.14 -12.23 2.73
N LYS A 107 -11.98 -11.36 2.19
CA LYS A 107 -13.42 -11.29 2.51
C LYS A 107 -14.25 -11.80 1.35
N LYS A 108 -15.13 -12.75 1.61
CA LYS A 108 -16.05 -13.27 0.60
C LYS A 108 -16.93 -12.12 0.07
N THR A 109 -16.95 -11.98 -1.25
CA THR A 109 -17.77 -10.98 -1.94
C THR A 109 -19.13 -11.55 -2.34
N ASP A 110 -20.13 -10.68 -2.47
CA ASP A 110 -21.44 -10.98 -3.06
C ASP A 110 -21.49 -10.73 -4.57
N GLY A 111 -20.33 -10.37 -5.18
CA GLY A 111 -20.21 -10.08 -6.61
C GLY A 111 -20.65 -8.67 -7.01
N ILE A 112 -21.35 -7.93 -6.15
CA ILE A 112 -21.89 -6.59 -6.43
C ILE A 112 -21.48 -5.53 -5.42
N GLY A 113 -20.65 -5.90 -4.44
CA GLY A 113 -20.03 -4.98 -3.49
C GLY A 113 -20.92 -4.43 -2.38
N ARG A 114 -22.01 -5.13 -2.02
CA ARG A 114 -22.84 -4.76 -0.86
C ARG A 114 -22.20 -5.16 0.46
N LEU A 115 -21.57 -6.36 0.50
CA LEU A 115 -20.92 -6.88 1.71
C LEU A 115 -19.54 -6.32 1.89
N CYS A 116 -18.72 -6.33 0.84
CA CYS A 116 -17.40 -5.76 0.84
C CYS A 116 -16.96 -5.41 -0.59
N ARG A 117 -16.06 -4.45 -0.70
CA ARG A 117 -15.46 -4.03 -1.97
C ARG A 117 -13.99 -3.74 -1.77
N ASN A 118 -13.24 -3.70 -2.85
CA ASN A 118 -11.89 -3.15 -2.86
C ASN A 118 -11.98 -1.65 -3.12
N GLY A 119 -11.27 -0.84 -2.32
CA GLY A 119 -11.28 0.61 -2.45
C GLY A 119 -10.70 1.08 -3.78
N LEU A 120 -11.34 2.07 -4.39
CA LEU A 120 -10.85 2.72 -5.59
C LEU A 120 -10.45 4.16 -5.31
N ASN A 121 -9.36 4.59 -5.92
CA ASN A 121 -8.91 5.98 -5.86
C ASN A 121 -8.53 6.46 -7.26
N PHE A 122 -9.30 7.39 -7.80
CA PHE A 122 -8.97 8.07 -9.03
C PHE A 122 -8.16 9.32 -8.72
N THR A 123 -7.02 9.50 -9.36
CA THR A 123 -6.13 10.62 -9.08
C THR A 123 -5.64 11.28 -10.36
N GLU A 124 -6.06 12.53 -10.58
CA GLU A 124 -5.47 13.39 -11.62
C GLU A 124 -4.14 13.95 -11.12
N ARG A 125 -3.15 13.97 -11.97
CA ARG A 125 -1.89 14.65 -11.69
C ARG A 125 -2.06 16.17 -11.74
N GLY A 126 -1.33 16.88 -10.88
CA GLY A 126 -1.11 18.30 -11.06
C GLY A 126 -0.25 18.56 -12.30
N PHE A 127 -0.58 19.57 -13.08
CA PHE A 127 0.15 19.93 -14.29
C PHE A 127 0.15 21.45 -14.52
N GLY A 128 1.30 22.10 -14.41
CA GLY A 128 1.40 23.55 -14.45
C GLY A 128 0.54 24.22 -13.37
N ILE A 129 -0.35 25.12 -13.77
CA ILE A 129 -1.30 25.79 -12.87
C ILE A 129 -2.48 24.90 -12.45
N ARG A 130 -2.60 23.73 -13.04
CA ARG A 130 -3.66 22.76 -12.73
C ARG A 130 -3.27 21.96 -11.49
N GLY A 131 -4.01 22.15 -10.39
CA GLY A 131 -3.87 21.32 -9.19
C GLY A 131 -4.26 19.85 -9.44
N ALA A 132 -3.68 18.94 -8.66
CA ALA A 132 -4.10 17.55 -8.61
C ALA A 132 -5.55 17.44 -8.10
N LYS A 133 -6.32 16.48 -8.62
CA LYS A 133 -7.67 16.16 -8.13
C LYS A 133 -7.75 14.66 -7.85
N GLY A 134 -8.42 14.32 -6.75
CA GLY A 134 -8.72 12.94 -6.40
C GLY A 134 -10.22 12.71 -6.25
N CYS A 135 -10.63 11.48 -6.51
CA CYS A 135 -11.96 10.98 -6.23
C CYS A 135 -11.83 9.55 -5.69
N SER A 136 -12.29 9.31 -4.47
CA SER A 136 -12.21 8.00 -3.84
C SER A 136 -13.59 7.37 -3.75
N ASP A 137 -13.67 6.08 -4.03
CA ASP A 137 -14.84 5.24 -3.80
C ASP A 137 -14.46 4.14 -2.81
N ARG A 138 -14.79 4.34 -1.54
CA ARG A 138 -14.32 3.58 -0.39
C ARG A 138 -15.44 3.09 0.53
N ALA A 139 -16.68 3.12 0.11
CA ALA A 139 -17.76 2.58 0.92
C ALA A 139 -17.66 1.05 1.00
N ASN A 140 -17.82 0.49 2.21
CA ASN A 140 -17.76 -0.97 2.46
C ASN A 140 -16.43 -1.64 2.07
N THR A 141 -15.31 -0.91 2.23
CA THR A 141 -13.96 -1.46 2.00
C THR A 141 -13.32 -1.95 3.28
#